data_a0fd6c5001e7575f2533691e15cfe9b3
#
_entry.id   a0fd6c5001e7575f2533691e15cfe9b3
#
_cell.length_a   1.000
_cell.length_b   1.000
_cell.length_c   1.000
_cell.angle_alpha   90.00
_cell.angle_beta   90.00
_cell.angle_gamma   90.00
#
_symmetry.space_group_name_H-M   'P 1'
#
loop_
_entity.id
_entity.type
_entity.pdbx_description
1 polymer ?
#
loop_
_entity_poly.entity_id
_entity_poly.type
_entity_poly.pdbx_seq_one_letter_code
_entity_poly.pdbx_strand_id
1 'polypeptide(L)'
;MTDILAELEAKRAQARLGGGQRRIDTQHGKGKLTARERITLLLDDVSFEEWDMFVEHRCHDFGMEDQKVPGDGVVTGYGTIAGRPVFVYSQDFTVLGGSLSETHAAKICKIMDQAIKTGIPLILSLIHI
;
A
#
# COMPACT_ATOMS: atom_id res chain seq x y z
N MET A 1 10.76 5.21 -25.88
CA MET A 1 11.24 4.30 -24.80
C MET A 1 11.61 5.04 -23.53
N THR A 2 12.52 6.01 -23.58
CA THR A 2 12.92 6.80 -22.40
C THR A 2 11.75 7.52 -21.73
N ASP A 3 10.81 8.06 -22.50
CA ASP A 3 9.64 8.78 -21.98
C ASP A 3 8.68 7.85 -21.23
N ILE A 4 8.52 6.61 -21.71
CA ILE A 4 7.68 5.61 -21.05
C ILE A 4 8.28 5.19 -19.71
N LEU A 5 9.60 5.03 -19.66
CA LEU A 5 10.30 4.69 -18.41
C LEU A 5 10.21 5.84 -17.41
N ALA A 6 10.37 7.10 -17.88
CA ALA A 6 10.23 8.26 -17.02
C ALA A 6 8.79 8.38 -16.48
N GLU A 7 7.78 8.11 -17.29
CA GLU A 7 6.39 8.09 -16.86
C GLU A 7 6.13 6.99 -15.81
N LEU A 8 6.67 5.81 -16.01
CA LEU A 8 6.56 4.70 -15.04
C LEU A 8 7.18 5.09 -13.69
N GLU A 9 8.37 5.67 -13.70
CA GLU A 9 9.03 6.10 -12.47
C GLU A 9 8.27 7.23 -11.77
N ALA A 10 7.66 8.16 -12.53
CA ALA A 10 6.81 9.20 -11.97
C ALA A 10 5.58 8.61 -11.29
N LYS A 11 4.93 7.61 -11.89
CA LYS A 11 3.78 6.92 -11.29
C LYS A 11 4.18 6.13 -10.04
N ARG A 12 5.34 5.48 -10.06
CA ARG A 12 5.88 4.81 -8.87
C ARG A 12 6.13 5.78 -7.72
N ALA A 13 6.74 6.92 -8.01
CA ALA A 13 6.99 7.96 -7.02
C ALA A 13 5.68 8.49 -6.43
N GLN A 14 4.67 8.73 -7.26
CA GLN A 14 3.34 9.16 -6.82
C GLN A 14 2.68 8.10 -5.93
N ALA A 15 2.75 6.83 -6.31
CA ALA A 15 2.19 5.74 -5.52
C ALA A 15 2.85 5.62 -4.14
N ARG A 16 4.16 5.83 -4.07
CA ARG A 16 4.90 5.80 -2.79
C ARG A 16 4.52 6.94 -1.85
N LEU A 17 4.03 8.06 -2.36
CA LEU A 17 3.59 9.19 -1.54
C LEU A 17 2.25 8.96 -0.85
N GLY A 18 1.48 7.96 -1.27
CA GLY A 18 0.16 7.69 -0.69
C GLY A 18 -0.73 8.92 -0.73
N GLY A 19 -1.13 9.43 0.42
CA GLY A 19 -1.98 10.63 0.55
C GLY A 19 -1.25 11.96 0.37
N GLY A 20 0.06 11.94 0.06
CA GLY A 20 0.89 13.11 -0.18
C GLY A 20 1.79 13.49 1.00
N GLN A 21 2.84 14.25 0.71
CA GLN A 21 3.89 14.57 1.68
C GLN A 21 3.34 15.27 2.94
N ARG A 22 2.37 16.16 2.78
CA ARG A 22 1.77 16.89 3.92
C ARG A 22 1.14 15.94 4.94
N ARG A 23 0.42 14.92 4.46
CA ARG A 23 -0.22 13.92 5.34
C ARG A 23 0.81 12.99 5.97
N ILE A 24 1.87 12.66 5.22
CA ILE A 24 3.01 11.90 5.75
C ILE A 24 3.67 12.67 6.89
N ASP A 25 3.93 13.95 6.71
CA ASP A 25 4.55 14.80 7.74
C ASP A 25 3.66 14.90 8.99
N THR A 26 2.34 15.00 8.79
CA THR A 26 1.38 14.98 9.90
C THR A 26 1.45 13.67 10.69
N GLN A 27 1.58 12.56 10.00
CA GLN A 27 1.69 11.23 10.60
C GLN A 27 2.98 11.12 11.42
N HIS A 28 4.10 11.58 10.85
CA HIS A 28 5.38 11.62 11.55
C HIS A 28 5.35 12.56 12.77
N GLY A 29 4.67 13.68 12.65
CA GLY A 29 4.48 14.62 13.76
C GLY A 29 3.73 14.03 14.96
N LYS A 30 2.91 13.00 14.72
CA LYS A 30 2.24 12.23 15.78
C LYS A 30 3.06 11.05 16.29
N GLY A 31 4.31 10.91 15.85
CA GLY A 31 5.18 9.79 16.21
C GLY A 31 4.81 8.47 15.55
N LYS A 32 4.05 8.50 14.46
CA LYS A 32 3.60 7.29 13.75
C LYS A 32 4.36 7.12 12.44
N LEU A 33 4.58 5.86 12.05
CA LEU A 33 5.17 5.51 10.77
C LEU A 33 4.10 5.42 9.68
N THR A 34 4.50 5.64 8.43
CA THR A 34 3.63 5.37 7.28
C THR A 34 3.47 3.87 7.05
N ALA A 35 2.50 3.49 6.22
CA ALA A 35 2.28 2.08 5.87
C ALA A 35 3.54 1.44 5.27
N ARG A 36 4.22 2.15 4.36
CA ARG A 36 5.45 1.67 3.72
C ARG A 36 6.61 1.54 4.68
N GLU A 37 6.77 2.51 5.57
CA GLU A 37 7.81 2.48 6.58
C GLU A 37 7.64 1.29 7.53
N ARG A 38 6.40 0.96 7.90
CA ARG A 38 6.11 -0.21 8.73
C ARG A 38 6.49 -1.51 8.03
N ILE A 39 6.20 -1.63 6.74
CA ILE A 39 6.59 -2.80 5.93
C ILE A 39 8.11 -2.89 5.82
N THR A 40 8.78 -1.78 5.53
CA THR A 40 10.24 -1.73 5.41
C THR A 40 10.93 -2.14 6.70
N LEU A 41 10.38 -1.73 7.84
CA LEU A 41 10.91 -2.07 9.15
C LEU A 41 10.71 -3.56 9.49
N LEU A 42 9.61 -4.16 9.04
CA LEU A 42 9.25 -5.54 9.33
C LEU A 42 10.03 -6.53 8.48
N LEU A 43 10.16 -6.27 7.18
CA LEU A 43 10.71 -7.22 6.22
C LEU A 43 12.24 -7.11 6.11
N ASP A 44 12.87 -8.19 5.65
CA ASP A 44 14.28 -8.22 5.30
C ASP A 44 14.58 -7.16 4.23
N ASP A 45 15.79 -6.60 4.25
CA ASP A 45 16.22 -5.58 3.29
C ASP A 45 16.07 -6.09 1.85
N VAL A 46 15.51 -5.21 1.00
CA VAL A 46 15.33 -5.45 -0.45
C VAL A 46 14.44 -6.66 -0.79
N SER A 47 13.72 -7.23 0.19
CA SER A 47 12.88 -8.40 -0.04
C SER A 47 11.46 -8.08 -0.49
N PHE A 48 11.00 -6.84 -0.34
CA PHE A 48 9.61 -6.47 -0.60
C PHE A 48 9.31 -6.35 -2.09
N GLU A 49 8.31 -7.11 -2.55
CA GLU A 49 7.70 -6.97 -3.87
C GLU A 49 6.26 -6.52 -3.70
N GLU A 50 5.97 -5.31 -4.14
CA GLU A 50 4.64 -4.72 -4.02
C GLU A 50 3.71 -5.20 -5.12
N TRP A 51 2.47 -5.50 -4.75
CA TRP A 51 1.40 -5.91 -5.67
C TRP A 51 0.34 -4.83 -5.78
N ASP A 52 -0.17 -4.64 -7.01
CA ASP A 52 -1.28 -3.72 -7.29
C ASP A 52 -1.01 -2.27 -6.86
N MET A 53 0.21 -1.82 -7.06
CA MET A 53 0.69 -0.48 -6.71
C MET A 53 -0.13 0.65 -7.35
N PHE A 54 -0.69 0.41 -8.52
CA PHE A 54 -1.38 1.43 -9.32
C PHE A 54 -2.90 1.33 -9.30
N VAL A 55 -3.46 0.41 -8.53
CA VAL A 55 -4.90 0.23 -8.41
C VAL A 55 -5.51 1.44 -7.70
N GLU A 56 -6.64 1.93 -8.23
CA GLU A 56 -7.37 3.07 -7.69
C GLU A 56 -8.82 2.68 -7.39
N HIS A 57 -9.48 3.43 -6.49
CA HIS A 57 -10.90 3.19 -6.20
C HIS A 57 -11.78 3.47 -7.42
N ARG A 58 -12.99 2.90 -7.41
CA ARG A 58 -13.96 3.01 -8.50
C ARG A 58 -15.15 3.92 -8.17
N CYS A 59 -15.03 4.70 -7.11
CA CYS A 59 -16.10 5.61 -6.70
C CYS A 59 -16.10 6.87 -7.55
N HIS A 60 -17.27 7.23 -8.09
CA HIS A 60 -17.45 8.43 -8.92
C HIS A 60 -18.35 9.47 -8.25
N ASP A 61 -18.98 9.12 -7.12
CA ASP A 61 -19.93 9.98 -6.42
C ASP A 61 -19.21 11.00 -5.52
N PHE A 62 -19.87 12.13 -5.26
CA PHE A 62 -19.39 13.16 -4.33
C PHE A 62 -17.98 13.69 -4.64
N GLY A 63 -17.62 13.80 -5.92
CA GLY A 63 -16.30 14.29 -6.34
C GLY A 63 -15.15 13.32 -6.10
N MET A 64 -15.42 12.07 -5.73
CA MET A 64 -14.39 11.05 -5.51
C MET A 64 -13.65 10.66 -6.79
N GLU A 65 -14.24 10.91 -7.94
CA GLU A 65 -13.60 10.72 -9.25
C GLU A 65 -12.27 11.49 -9.36
N ASP A 66 -12.21 12.68 -8.74
CA ASP A 66 -11.01 13.54 -8.74
C ASP A 66 -10.05 13.24 -7.57
N GLN A 67 -10.42 12.32 -6.67
CA GLN A 67 -9.65 11.97 -5.47
C GLN A 67 -9.13 10.54 -5.53
N LYS A 68 -8.48 10.19 -6.62
CA LYS A 68 -7.89 8.86 -6.81
C LYS A 68 -6.43 8.85 -6.40
N VAL A 69 -6.06 7.87 -5.60
CA VAL A 69 -4.68 7.67 -5.15
C VAL A 69 -4.20 6.28 -5.57
N PRO A 70 -3.07 6.16 -6.28
CA PRO A 70 -2.50 4.86 -6.62
C PRO A 70 -2.26 4.01 -5.37
N GLY A 71 -2.67 2.75 -5.43
CA GLY A 71 -2.58 1.82 -4.30
C GLY A 71 -3.81 1.81 -3.41
N ASP A 72 -4.70 2.78 -3.54
CA ASP A 72 -6.01 2.89 -2.87
C ASP A 72 -5.98 2.68 -1.35
N GLY A 73 -4.99 3.25 -0.68
CA GLY A 73 -4.94 3.28 0.79
C GLY A 73 -4.48 1.98 1.46
N VAL A 74 -3.99 1.02 0.71
CA VAL A 74 -3.38 -0.18 1.26
C VAL A 74 -2.17 -0.61 0.45
N VAL A 75 -1.09 -0.91 1.13
CA VAL A 75 0.13 -1.46 0.52
C VAL A 75 0.12 -2.96 0.72
N THR A 76 0.13 -3.71 -0.36
CA THR A 76 0.10 -5.18 -0.35
C THR A 76 1.31 -5.73 -1.07
N GLY A 77 1.77 -6.89 -0.66
CA GLY A 77 2.88 -7.53 -1.35
C GLY A 77 3.44 -8.74 -0.64
N TYR A 78 4.61 -9.11 -1.08
CA TYR A 78 5.35 -10.29 -0.66
C TYR A 78 6.76 -9.91 -0.24
N GLY A 79 7.28 -10.56 0.78
CA GLY A 79 8.65 -10.37 1.22
C GLY A 79 9.11 -11.50 2.10
N THR A 80 10.24 -11.30 2.79
CA THR A 80 10.78 -12.29 3.72
C THR A 80 11.04 -11.68 5.09
N ILE A 81 10.94 -12.52 6.13
CA ILE A 81 11.37 -12.19 7.49
C ILE A 81 12.33 -13.29 7.93
N ALA A 82 13.57 -12.92 8.20
CA ALA A 82 14.65 -13.87 8.51
C ALA A 82 14.72 -14.99 7.46
N GLY A 83 14.61 -14.64 6.18
CA GLY A 83 14.65 -15.55 5.04
C GLY A 83 13.37 -16.34 4.80
N ARG A 84 12.35 -16.21 5.64
CA ARG A 84 11.07 -16.92 5.48
C ARG A 84 10.07 -16.08 4.70
N PRO A 85 9.42 -16.64 3.66
CA PRO A 85 8.45 -15.88 2.88
C PRO A 85 7.20 -15.54 3.67
N VAL A 86 6.69 -14.32 3.47
CA VAL A 86 5.44 -13.84 4.04
C VAL A 86 4.70 -12.98 3.03
N PHE A 87 3.36 -13.01 3.10
CA PHE A 87 2.55 -11.97 2.47
C PHE A 87 2.21 -10.92 3.52
N VAL A 88 2.12 -9.66 3.08
CA VAL A 88 1.83 -8.53 3.98
C VAL A 88 0.80 -7.61 3.35
N TYR A 89 -0.02 -6.98 4.19
CA TYR A 89 -0.70 -5.74 3.82
C TYR A 89 -0.64 -4.75 4.97
N SER A 90 -0.54 -3.48 4.61
CA SER A 90 -0.48 -2.37 5.55
C SER A 90 -1.43 -1.28 5.10
N GLN A 91 -2.40 -0.94 5.94
CA GLN A 91 -3.35 0.13 5.65
C GLN A 91 -2.69 1.49 5.81
N ASP A 92 -2.97 2.38 4.85
CA ASP A 92 -2.38 3.71 4.80
C ASP A 92 -3.38 4.76 5.28
N PHE A 93 -3.15 5.27 6.49
CA PHE A 93 -3.99 6.31 7.07
C PHE A 93 -3.91 7.63 6.31
N THR A 94 -2.82 7.89 5.57
CA THR A 94 -2.67 9.12 4.80
C THR A 94 -3.61 9.20 3.60
N VAL A 95 -4.16 8.06 3.17
CA VAL A 95 -5.12 7.99 2.07
C VAL A 95 -6.54 7.91 2.63
N LEU A 96 -7.30 9.00 2.49
CA LEU A 96 -8.71 9.09 2.91
C LEU A 96 -8.98 8.56 4.33
N GLY A 97 -8.04 8.81 5.25
CA GLY A 97 -8.14 8.34 6.63
C GLY A 97 -8.13 6.82 6.80
N GLY A 98 -7.65 6.08 5.80
CA GLY A 98 -7.62 4.62 5.79
C GLY A 98 -8.96 3.97 5.49
N SER A 99 -9.88 4.70 4.85
CA SER A 99 -11.20 4.18 4.47
C SER A 99 -11.10 2.93 3.59
N LEU A 100 -11.96 1.95 3.88
CA LEU A 100 -12.05 0.72 3.10
C LEU A 100 -12.96 0.92 1.89
N SER A 101 -12.39 0.94 0.70
CA SER A 101 -13.13 0.92 -0.56
C SER A 101 -13.27 -0.51 -1.09
N GLU A 102 -14.07 -0.67 -2.15
CA GLU A 102 -14.18 -1.96 -2.86
C GLU A 102 -12.82 -2.43 -3.37
N THR A 103 -12.05 -1.55 -4.00
CA THR A 103 -10.73 -1.87 -4.56
C THR A 103 -9.71 -2.16 -3.47
N HIS A 104 -9.75 -1.39 -2.38
CA HIS A 104 -8.93 -1.63 -1.19
C HIS A 104 -9.18 -3.04 -0.63
N ALA A 105 -10.45 -3.39 -0.45
CA ALA A 105 -10.84 -4.72 0.01
C ALA A 105 -10.43 -5.81 -0.98
N ALA A 106 -10.56 -5.58 -2.29
CA ALA A 106 -10.15 -6.53 -3.32
C ALA A 106 -8.64 -6.81 -3.29
N LYS A 107 -7.82 -5.80 -3.04
CA LYS A 107 -6.37 -5.96 -2.86
C LYS A 107 -6.06 -6.86 -1.66
N ILE A 108 -6.73 -6.63 -0.55
CA ILE A 108 -6.57 -7.43 0.67
C ILE A 108 -6.99 -8.88 0.41
N CYS A 109 -8.17 -9.10 -0.19
CA CYS A 109 -8.65 -10.43 -0.53
C CYS A 109 -7.71 -11.19 -1.45
N LYS A 110 -7.13 -10.52 -2.44
CA LYS A 110 -6.17 -11.11 -3.36
C LYS A 110 -4.94 -11.65 -2.62
N ILE A 111 -4.39 -10.88 -1.68
CA ILE A 111 -3.26 -11.30 -0.86
C ILE A 111 -3.65 -12.46 0.06
N MET A 112 -4.83 -12.41 0.67
CA MET A 112 -5.33 -13.49 1.52
C MET A 112 -5.49 -14.79 0.74
N ASP A 113 -6.05 -14.74 -0.48
CA ASP A 113 -6.21 -15.89 -1.34
C ASP A 113 -4.86 -16.52 -1.71
N GLN A 114 -3.86 -15.71 -2.00
CA GLN A 114 -2.52 -16.19 -2.29
C GLN A 114 -1.87 -16.83 -1.06
N ALA A 115 -2.05 -16.26 0.11
CA ALA A 115 -1.55 -16.84 1.36
C ALA A 115 -2.16 -18.22 1.62
N ILE A 116 -3.47 -18.35 1.40
CA ILE A 116 -4.18 -19.63 1.55
C ILE A 116 -3.67 -20.67 0.55
N LYS A 117 -3.55 -20.30 -0.73
CA LYS A 117 -3.10 -21.21 -1.79
C LYS A 117 -1.68 -21.72 -1.60
N THR A 118 -0.80 -20.90 -1.09
CA THR A 118 0.62 -21.21 -0.95
C THR A 118 1.01 -21.74 0.43
N GLY A 119 0.13 -21.57 1.42
CA GLY A 119 0.45 -21.89 2.81
C GLY A 119 1.45 -20.93 3.45
N ILE A 120 1.67 -19.77 2.86
CA ILE A 120 2.58 -18.74 3.36
C ILE A 120 1.83 -17.84 4.35
N PRO A 121 2.45 -17.50 5.50
CA PRO A 121 1.82 -16.62 6.49
C PRO A 121 1.47 -15.24 5.92
N LEU A 122 0.36 -14.68 6.39
CA LEU A 122 -0.06 -13.32 6.11
C LEU A 122 0.11 -12.47 7.36
N ILE A 123 0.83 -11.36 7.23
CA ILE A 123 1.00 -10.37 8.29
C ILE A 123 0.26 -9.10 7.88
N LEU A 124 -0.52 -8.57 8.80
CA LEU A 124 -1.33 -7.39 8.52
C LEU A 124 -1.05 -6.27 9.52
N SER A 125 -1.01 -5.05 9.00
CA SER A 125 -0.89 -3.84 9.79
C SER A 125 -2.14 -3.00 9.59
N LEU A 126 -2.96 -2.94 10.62
CA LEU A 126 -4.22 -2.22 10.61
C LEU A 126 -4.03 -0.79 11.11
N ILE A 127 -5.05 0.03 10.88
CA ILE A 127 -5.12 1.38 11.41
C ILE A 127 -5.79 1.33 12.77
N HIS A 128 -5.12 1.92 13.75
CA HIS A 128 -5.68 2.14 15.08
C HIS A 128 -5.97 3.64 15.26
N ILE A 129 -7.16 3.92 15.67
CA ILE A 129 -7.60 5.28 16.00
C ILE A 129 -7.10 5.66 17.40
#